data_9f8b6254e61cffae09fe0c6f379c0abf
#
_entry.id   9f8b6254e61cffae09fe0c6f379c0abf
#
_cell.length_a   1.000
_cell.length_b   1.000
_cell.length_c   1.000
_cell.angle_alpha   90.00
_cell.angle_beta   90.00
_cell.angle_gamma   90.00
#
_symmetry.space_group_name_H-M   'P 1'
#
loop_
_entity.id
_entity.type
_entity.pdbx_description
1 polymer ?
#
loop_
_entity_poly.entity_id
_entity_poly.type
_entity_poly.pdbx_seq_one_letter_code
_entity_poly.pdbx_strand_id
1 'polypeptide(L)'
;MTEPNSKLVQFDRQLSAVVTPVLLAQGFTRGKPGRDYHRLSPRGEDIYHLVSFQVAPASASQHGKYTVELGIYYPAFARKMDQEVLKPSIRYSNLDVRPRLGFLFTPQEDRWWPQLADETAQVAQLREVIDQIVTLGLPWFEVNDTDANAALYNVGKQPKRGK
;
A
#
# COMPACT_ATOMS: atom_id res chain seq x y z
N MET A 1 -19.74 10.02 25.41
CA MET A 1 -18.36 9.58 25.58
C MET A 1 -17.74 9.31 24.22
N THR A 2 -16.57 9.85 24.00
CA THR A 2 -15.89 9.67 22.72
C THR A 2 -15.07 8.39 22.78
N GLU A 3 -15.29 7.50 21.84
CA GLU A 3 -14.50 6.29 21.76
C GLU A 3 -13.06 6.61 21.39
N PRO A 4 -12.07 5.90 21.98
CA PRO A 4 -10.67 6.16 21.67
C PRO A 4 -10.35 6.05 20.17
N ASN A 5 -11.08 5.20 19.46
CA ASN A 5 -10.81 4.93 18.05
C ASN A 5 -11.83 5.57 17.11
N SER A 6 -12.58 6.59 17.58
CA SER A 6 -13.62 7.19 16.76
C SER A 6 -13.08 7.80 15.46
N LYS A 7 -11.88 8.42 15.52
CA LYS A 7 -11.25 8.97 14.32
C LYS A 7 -10.87 7.87 13.32
N LEU A 8 -10.39 6.74 13.79
CA LEU A 8 -10.04 5.63 12.91
C LEU A 8 -11.28 5.01 12.30
N VAL A 9 -12.34 4.86 13.08
CA VAL A 9 -13.60 4.33 12.57
C VAL A 9 -14.15 5.24 11.46
N GLN A 10 -14.11 6.54 11.69
CA GLN A 10 -14.55 7.51 10.68
C GLN A 10 -13.66 7.45 9.44
N PHE A 11 -12.36 7.40 9.62
CA PHE A 11 -11.41 7.30 8.53
C PHE A 11 -11.65 6.04 7.70
N ASP A 12 -11.86 4.90 8.36
CA ASP A 12 -12.13 3.64 7.66
C ASP A 12 -13.43 3.70 6.87
N ARG A 13 -14.43 4.37 7.40
CA ARG A 13 -15.69 4.58 6.69
C ARG A 13 -15.48 5.44 5.45
N GLN A 14 -14.67 6.48 5.56
CA GLN A 14 -14.36 7.35 4.43
C GLN A 14 -13.52 6.65 3.37
N LEU A 15 -12.62 5.77 3.77
CA LEU A 15 -11.93 4.91 2.81
C LEU A 15 -12.93 4.05 2.04
N SER A 16 -13.92 3.50 2.73
CA SER A 16 -14.96 2.69 2.07
C SER A 16 -15.75 3.50 1.05
N ALA A 17 -16.02 4.77 1.35
CA ALA A 17 -16.84 5.60 0.49
C ALA A 17 -16.07 6.18 -0.69
N VAL A 18 -14.80 6.53 -0.51
CA VAL A 18 -14.04 7.33 -1.48
C VAL A 18 -12.98 6.49 -2.20
N VAL A 19 -12.23 5.70 -1.46
CA VAL A 19 -11.04 5.01 -1.98
C VAL A 19 -11.40 3.63 -2.51
N THR A 20 -12.16 2.87 -1.75
CA THR A 20 -12.48 1.49 -2.09
C THR A 20 -13.12 1.33 -3.47
N PRO A 21 -14.12 2.14 -3.86
CA PRO A 21 -14.72 1.95 -5.19
C PRO A 21 -13.71 2.14 -6.33
N VAL A 22 -12.80 3.08 -6.19
CA VAL A 22 -11.80 3.35 -7.23
C VAL A 22 -10.80 2.19 -7.31
N LEU A 23 -10.31 1.72 -6.18
CA LEU A 23 -9.35 0.63 -6.18
C LEU A 23 -9.98 -0.70 -6.60
N LEU A 24 -11.23 -0.95 -6.23
CA LEU A 24 -11.94 -2.13 -6.74
C LEU A 24 -12.02 -2.11 -8.26
N ALA A 25 -12.29 -0.93 -8.85
CA ALA A 25 -12.34 -0.80 -10.30
C ALA A 25 -10.98 -1.09 -10.96
N GLN A 26 -9.89 -0.97 -10.20
CA GLN A 26 -8.55 -1.27 -10.68
C GLN A 26 -8.10 -2.69 -10.32
N GLY A 27 -9.01 -3.53 -9.87
CA GLY A 27 -8.72 -4.92 -9.56
C GLY A 27 -8.23 -5.21 -8.15
N PHE A 28 -8.18 -4.21 -7.29
CA PHE A 28 -7.75 -4.41 -5.91
C PHE A 28 -8.90 -4.92 -5.06
N THR A 29 -8.55 -5.69 -4.04
CA THR A 29 -9.45 -6.15 -2.99
C THR A 29 -8.98 -5.53 -1.68
N ARG A 30 -9.93 -5.10 -0.86
CA ARG A 30 -9.60 -4.55 0.45
C ARG A 30 -9.36 -5.67 1.44
N GLY A 31 -8.22 -5.62 2.12
CA GLY A 31 -7.88 -6.60 3.16
C GLY A 31 -8.52 -6.30 4.49
N LYS A 32 -8.32 -7.19 5.44
CA LYS A 32 -8.78 -6.99 6.81
C LYS A 32 -7.58 -7.12 7.75
N PRO A 33 -7.39 -6.16 8.66
CA PRO A 33 -8.20 -4.95 8.84
C PRO A 33 -8.05 -3.99 7.65
N GLY A 34 -9.02 -3.17 7.44
CA GLY A 34 -9.38 -2.56 6.20
C GLY A 34 -8.60 -1.36 5.67
N ARG A 35 -7.29 -1.29 5.85
CA ARG A 35 -6.51 -0.17 5.28
C ARG A 35 -5.50 -0.62 4.25
N ASP A 36 -5.45 -1.91 3.97
CA ASP A 36 -4.58 -2.50 2.97
C ASP A 36 -5.42 -3.02 1.80
N TYR A 37 -4.93 -2.75 0.60
CA TYR A 37 -5.56 -3.22 -0.62
C TYR A 37 -4.53 -4.00 -1.42
N HIS A 38 -4.96 -5.06 -2.08
CA HIS A 38 -4.05 -5.87 -2.88
C HIS A 38 -4.73 -6.38 -4.14
N ARG A 39 -3.94 -6.63 -5.16
CA ARG A 39 -4.39 -7.32 -6.38
C ARG A 39 -3.27 -8.21 -6.89
N LEU A 40 -3.65 -9.25 -7.63
CA LEU A 40 -2.66 -10.05 -8.34
C LEU A 40 -2.02 -9.23 -9.45
N SER A 41 -0.72 -9.40 -9.60
CA SER A 41 -0.01 -8.82 -10.72
C SER A 41 -0.47 -9.47 -12.03
N PRO A 42 -0.63 -8.69 -13.11
CA PRO A 42 -0.91 -9.28 -14.42
C PRO A 42 0.24 -10.16 -14.94
N ARG A 43 1.43 -10.05 -14.33
CA ARG A 43 2.56 -10.90 -14.66
C ARG A 43 2.41 -12.32 -14.15
N GLY A 44 1.45 -12.56 -13.26
CA GLY A 44 1.04 -13.87 -12.86
C GLY A 44 1.35 -14.26 -11.44
N GLU A 45 1.72 -15.50 -11.27
CA GLU A 45 1.62 -16.26 -10.06
C GLU A 45 2.25 -15.63 -8.85
N ASP A 46 1.44 -15.44 -7.82
CA ASP A 46 1.93 -15.11 -6.49
C ASP A 46 2.74 -13.82 -6.41
N ILE A 47 2.49 -12.88 -7.31
CA ILE A 47 3.02 -11.52 -7.18
C ILE A 47 1.84 -10.60 -6.98
N TYR A 48 1.91 -9.76 -5.95
CA TYR A 48 0.79 -8.89 -5.60
C TYR A 48 1.22 -7.44 -5.58
N HIS A 49 0.36 -6.58 -6.09
CA HIS A 49 0.49 -5.14 -5.91
C HIS A 49 -0.27 -4.74 -4.66
N LEU A 50 0.34 -3.90 -3.84
CA LEU A 50 -0.23 -3.50 -2.56
C LEU A 50 -0.31 -1.99 -2.47
N VAL A 51 -1.45 -1.51 -1.95
CA VAL A 51 -1.64 -0.11 -1.57
C VAL A 51 -2.05 -0.12 -0.11
N SER A 52 -1.33 0.58 0.74
CA SER A 52 -1.57 0.57 2.19
C SER A 52 -1.67 1.99 2.73
N PHE A 53 -2.75 2.26 3.45
CA PHE A 53 -2.92 3.52 4.17
C PHE A 53 -2.38 3.33 5.58
N GLN A 54 -1.28 3.98 5.88
CA GLN A 54 -0.57 3.82 7.14
C GLN A 54 -0.90 5.00 8.06
N VAL A 55 -1.61 4.73 9.14
CA VAL A 55 -1.94 5.76 10.13
C VAL A 55 -0.82 5.77 11.17
N ALA A 56 -0.28 6.96 11.43
CA ALA A 56 0.81 7.10 12.38
C ALA A 56 0.33 6.78 13.80
N PRO A 57 1.10 6.00 14.57
CA PRO A 57 0.74 5.74 15.95
C PRO A 57 0.88 6.99 16.82
N ALA A 58 0.22 6.96 17.98
CA ALA A 58 0.19 8.11 18.89
C ALA A 58 1.58 8.56 19.33
N SER A 59 2.54 7.64 19.38
CA SER A 59 3.90 7.95 19.84
C SER A 59 4.80 8.51 18.71
N ALA A 60 4.34 8.50 17.48
CA ALA A 60 5.16 8.94 16.34
C ALA A 60 5.12 10.45 16.18
N SER A 61 6.18 10.99 15.57
CA SER A 61 6.24 12.41 15.24
C SER A 61 5.15 12.84 14.26
N GLN A 62 4.65 11.91 13.46
CA GLN A 62 3.58 12.17 12.49
C GLN A 62 2.19 11.86 13.06
N HIS A 63 2.05 11.80 14.38
CA HIS A 63 0.78 11.52 15.05
C HIS A 63 -0.34 12.42 14.49
N GLY A 64 -1.49 11.82 14.24
CA GLY A 64 -2.64 12.52 13.67
C GLY A 64 -2.62 12.59 12.16
N LYS A 65 -1.66 11.94 11.52
CA LYS A 65 -1.51 11.93 10.07
C LYS A 65 -1.48 10.51 9.53
N TYR A 66 -1.65 10.39 8.24
CA TYR A 66 -1.49 9.11 7.54
C TYR A 66 -0.65 9.32 6.28
N THR A 67 -0.09 8.24 5.79
CA THR A 67 0.59 8.23 4.50
C THR A 67 0.13 7.02 3.70
N VAL A 68 0.54 6.95 2.45
CA VAL A 68 0.22 5.82 1.58
C VAL A 68 1.53 5.16 1.17
N GLU A 69 1.61 3.86 1.37
CA GLU A 69 2.72 3.05 0.89
C GLU A 69 2.25 2.17 -0.25
N LEU A 70 3.08 2.05 -1.26
CA LEU A 70 2.90 1.10 -2.35
C LEU A 70 3.88 -0.04 -2.14
N GLY A 71 3.53 -1.23 -2.60
CA GLY A 71 4.44 -2.35 -2.43
C GLY A 71 4.20 -3.42 -3.47
N ILE A 72 5.24 -4.19 -3.73
CA ILE A 72 5.14 -5.40 -4.52
C ILE A 72 5.53 -6.55 -3.61
N TYR A 73 4.62 -7.48 -3.43
CA TYR A 73 4.79 -8.59 -2.52
C TYR A 73 5.17 -9.85 -3.29
N TYR A 74 6.28 -10.43 -2.90
CA TYR A 74 6.80 -11.67 -3.48
C TYR A 74 6.76 -12.75 -2.41
N PRO A 75 5.81 -13.70 -2.46
CA PRO A 75 5.70 -14.72 -1.41
C PRO A 75 6.97 -15.55 -1.21
N ALA A 76 7.70 -15.80 -2.29
CA ALA A 76 8.94 -16.57 -2.17
C ALA A 76 9.99 -15.83 -1.33
N PHE A 77 10.04 -14.50 -1.44
CA PHE A 77 10.91 -13.70 -0.60
C PHE A 77 10.46 -13.73 0.86
N ALA A 78 9.15 -13.63 1.09
CA ALA A 78 8.61 -13.70 2.45
C ALA A 78 8.93 -15.05 3.10
N ARG A 79 8.79 -16.13 2.34
CA ARG A 79 9.14 -17.47 2.85
C ARG A 79 10.61 -17.57 3.22
N LYS A 80 11.49 -16.96 2.42
CA LYS A 80 12.92 -16.95 2.73
C LYS A 80 13.21 -16.20 4.03
N MET A 81 12.38 -15.22 4.38
CA MET A 81 12.53 -14.47 5.62
C MET A 81 11.82 -15.14 6.79
N ASP A 82 11.48 -16.42 6.65
CA ASP A 82 10.78 -17.22 7.66
C ASP A 82 9.44 -16.61 8.06
N GLN A 83 8.78 -15.97 7.10
CA GLN A 83 7.47 -15.41 7.33
C GLN A 83 6.39 -16.39 6.92
N GLU A 84 5.32 -16.44 7.68
CA GLU A 84 4.17 -17.23 7.33
C GLU A 84 3.37 -16.49 6.24
N VAL A 85 3.20 -17.14 5.10
CA VAL A 85 2.60 -16.49 3.92
C VAL A 85 1.15 -16.91 3.79
N LEU A 86 0.30 -16.30 4.60
CA LEU A 86 -1.15 -16.59 4.56
C LEU A 86 -1.90 -15.63 3.67
N LYS A 87 -1.45 -14.39 3.59
CA LYS A 87 -2.09 -13.36 2.77
C LYS A 87 -1.08 -12.26 2.45
N PRO A 88 -1.26 -11.53 1.35
CA PRO A 88 -0.39 -10.42 1.02
C PRO A 88 -0.39 -9.34 2.09
N SER A 89 0.77 -8.81 2.39
CA SER A 89 0.90 -7.71 3.35
C SER A 89 2.08 -6.85 2.96
N ILE A 90 1.90 -5.53 3.07
CA ILE A 90 2.94 -4.55 2.76
C ILE A 90 4.18 -4.77 3.63
N ARG A 91 4.01 -5.28 4.84
CA ARG A 91 5.11 -5.50 5.77
C ARG A 91 6.13 -6.50 5.25
N TYR A 92 5.74 -7.36 4.33
CA TYR A 92 6.63 -8.37 3.77
C TYR A 92 7.25 -7.94 2.46
N SER A 93 6.93 -6.75 1.97
CA SER A 93 7.55 -6.21 0.79
C SER A 93 8.95 -5.71 1.12
N ASN A 94 9.87 -5.90 0.19
CA ASN A 94 11.21 -5.33 0.33
C ASN A 94 11.13 -3.81 0.29
N LEU A 95 11.98 -3.13 1.06
CA LEU A 95 11.97 -1.66 1.12
C LEU A 95 12.19 -1.01 -0.25
N ASP A 96 12.99 -1.66 -1.11
CA ASP A 96 13.26 -1.12 -2.45
C ASP A 96 12.03 -1.12 -3.34
N VAL A 97 11.02 -1.93 -2.99
CA VAL A 97 9.77 -2.00 -3.74
C VAL A 97 8.58 -1.60 -2.87
N ARG A 98 8.83 -0.67 -1.94
CA ARG A 98 7.81 -0.20 -1.00
C ARG A 98 7.95 1.29 -0.74
N PRO A 99 7.80 2.14 -1.77
CA PRO A 99 7.87 3.58 -1.55
C PRO A 99 6.61 4.12 -0.93
N ARG A 100 6.74 5.25 -0.24
CA ARG A 100 5.58 6.07 0.07
C ARG A 100 5.19 6.87 -1.15
N LEU A 101 3.91 7.15 -1.29
CA LEU A 101 3.36 7.80 -2.48
C LEU A 101 4.06 9.13 -2.79
N GLY A 102 4.41 9.89 -1.77
CA GLY A 102 5.07 11.18 -1.96
C GLY A 102 6.43 11.10 -2.64
N PHE A 103 7.09 9.94 -2.58
CA PHE A 103 8.36 9.77 -3.29
C PHE A 103 8.18 9.71 -4.81
N LEU A 104 6.95 9.58 -5.28
CA LEU A 104 6.63 9.63 -6.71
C LEU A 104 6.29 11.04 -7.17
N PHE A 105 6.23 11.99 -6.26
CA PHE A 105 5.95 13.39 -6.59
C PHE A 105 7.17 14.04 -7.24
N THR A 106 6.95 15.14 -7.95
CA THR A 106 8.01 15.96 -8.51
C THR A 106 7.85 17.38 -7.98
N PRO A 107 8.70 17.82 -7.04
CA PRO A 107 9.80 17.09 -6.41
C PRO A 107 9.33 16.05 -5.41
N GLN A 108 10.19 15.08 -5.13
CA GLN A 108 9.87 14.06 -4.14
C GLN A 108 9.72 14.67 -2.75
N GLU A 109 8.77 14.12 -1.98
CA GLU A 109 8.63 14.50 -0.59
C GLU A 109 8.08 13.31 0.22
N ASP A 110 8.40 13.27 1.51
CA ASP A 110 7.82 12.30 2.41
C ASP A 110 6.47 12.83 2.89
N ARG A 111 5.45 12.59 2.08
CA ARG A 111 4.15 13.22 2.28
C ARG A 111 3.30 12.48 3.30
N TRP A 112 2.87 13.21 4.32
CA TRP A 112 1.90 12.78 5.30
C TRP A 112 0.73 13.75 5.28
N TRP A 113 -0.48 13.19 5.30
CA TRP A 113 -1.70 13.97 5.25
C TRP A 113 -2.34 13.99 6.62
N PRO A 114 -2.80 15.16 7.11
CA PRO A 114 -3.49 15.19 8.40
C PRO A 114 -4.85 14.50 8.31
N GLN A 115 -5.23 13.83 9.39
CA GLN A 115 -6.62 13.39 9.53
C GLN A 115 -7.44 14.61 9.93
N LEU A 116 -8.40 14.97 9.09
CA LEU A 116 -9.18 16.19 9.26
C LEU A 116 -10.47 15.88 10.00
N ALA A 117 -10.86 16.76 10.91
CA ALA A 117 -12.10 16.61 11.66
C ALA A 117 -13.34 16.89 10.80
N ASP A 118 -13.22 17.83 9.87
CA ASP A 118 -14.32 18.14 8.98
C ASP A 118 -14.46 17.07 7.91
N GLU A 119 -15.62 16.44 7.89
CA GLU A 119 -15.85 15.29 7.00
C GLU A 119 -15.75 15.68 5.52
N THR A 120 -16.31 16.83 5.15
CA THR A 120 -16.27 17.29 3.76
C THR A 120 -14.83 17.54 3.32
N ALA A 121 -14.03 18.17 4.18
CA ALA A 121 -12.62 18.42 3.88
C ALA A 121 -11.84 17.12 3.79
N GLN A 122 -12.12 16.16 4.67
CA GLN A 122 -11.44 14.87 4.66
C GLN A 122 -11.76 14.08 3.39
N VAL A 123 -13.01 14.10 2.96
CA VAL A 123 -13.41 13.43 1.73
C VAL A 123 -12.71 14.07 0.52
N ALA A 124 -12.65 15.40 0.47
CA ALA A 124 -11.95 16.09 -0.60
C ALA A 124 -10.47 15.73 -0.64
N GLN A 125 -9.83 15.65 0.55
CA GLN A 125 -8.44 15.24 0.65
C GLN A 125 -8.24 13.81 0.13
N LEU A 126 -9.10 12.88 0.54
CA LEU A 126 -8.99 11.49 0.09
C LEU A 126 -9.20 11.36 -1.43
N ARG A 127 -10.05 12.18 -2.00
CA ARG A 127 -10.21 12.19 -3.47
C ARG A 127 -8.94 12.61 -4.17
N GLU A 128 -8.22 13.60 -3.64
CA GLU A 128 -6.92 13.97 -4.18
C GLU A 128 -5.91 12.82 -4.03
N VAL A 129 -5.90 12.19 -2.87
CA VAL A 129 -4.97 11.09 -2.61
C VAL A 129 -5.21 9.93 -3.55
N ILE A 130 -6.47 9.51 -3.71
CA ILE A 130 -6.77 8.40 -4.61
C ILE A 130 -6.46 8.75 -6.07
N ASP A 131 -6.67 9.99 -6.45
CA ASP A 131 -6.31 10.44 -7.79
C ASP A 131 -4.79 10.34 -8.00
N GLN A 132 -4.01 10.70 -7.01
CA GLN A 132 -2.55 10.55 -7.07
C GLN A 132 -2.12 9.08 -7.09
N ILE A 133 -2.81 8.22 -6.36
CA ILE A 133 -2.55 6.79 -6.43
C ILE A 133 -2.78 6.28 -7.87
N VAL A 134 -3.86 6.70 -8.49
CA VAL A 134 -4.17 6.27 -9.86
C VAL A 134 -3.17 6.84 -10.86
N THR A 135 -2.82 8.12 -10.74
CA THR A 135 -1.99 8.80 -11.74
C THR A 135 -0.49 8.52 -11.57
N LEU A 136 -0.04 8.27 -10.34
CA LEU A 136 1.38 8.04 -10.05
C LEU A 136 1.66 6.62 -9.58
N GLY A 137 0.78 6.08 -8.74
CA GLY A 137 1.01 4.78 -8.13
C GLY A 137 0.82 3.63 -9.09
N LEU A 138 -0.26 3.63 -9.85
CA LEU A 138 -0.51 2.52 -10.77
C LEU A 138 0.56 2.42 -11.85
N PRO A 139 1.02 3.54 -12.47
CA PRO A 139 2.16 3.46 -13.37
C PRO A 139 3.44 2.98 -12.70
N TRP A 140 3.63 3.30 -11.42
CA TRP A 140 4.80 2.82 -10.69
C TRP A 140 4.82 1.28 -10.64
N PHE A 141 3.68 0.64 -10.43
CA PHE A 141 3.60 -0.82 -10.48
C PHE A 141 4.04 -1.35 -11.84
N GLU A 142 3.58 -0.72 -12.92
CA GLU A 142 3.93 -1.18 -14.27
C GLU A 142 5.43 -1.10 -14.52
N VAL A 143 6.07 -0.04 -14.05
CA VAL A 143 7.50 0.17 -14.24
C VAL A 143 8.32 -0.78 -13.38
N ASN A 144 7.87 -1.09 -12.18
CA ASN A 144 8.68 -1.82 -11.20
C ASN A 144 8.34 -3.31 -11.10
N ASP A 145 7.19 -3.71 -11.58
CA ASP A 145 6.82 -5.12 -11.61
C ASP A 145 7.35 -5.75 -12.90
N THR A 146 8.65 -6.07 -12.87
CA THR A 146 9.38 -6.57 -14.03
C THR A 146 9.95 -7.94 -13.78
N ASP A 147 10.32 -8.65 -14.85
CA ASP A 147 11.00 -9.94 -14.72
C ASP A 147 12.28 -9.82 -13.93
N ALA A 148 13.03 -8.74 -14.15
CA ALA A 148 14.28 -8.53 -13.44
C ALA A 148 14.06 -8.39 -11.94
N ASN A 149 13.05 -7.61 -11.53
CA ASN A 149 12.73 -7.45 -10.11
C ASN A 149 12.17 -8.74 -9.52
N ALA A 150 11.33 -9.44 -10.27
CA ALA A 150 10.80 -10.72 -9.81
C ALA A 150 11.92 -11.74 -9.60
N ALA A 151 12.90 -11.80 -10.49
CA ALA A 151 14.04 -12.67 -10.33
C ALA A 151 14.87 -12.31 -9.10
N LEU A 152 14.97 -11.01 -8.80
CA LEU A 152 15.74 -10.53 -7.67
C LEU A 152 15.11 -10.89 -6.33
N TYR A 153 13.78 -10.75 -6.22
CA TYR A 153 13.08 -10.93 -4.95
C TYR A 153 12.35 -12.26 -4.81
N ASN A 154 12.13 -12.97 -5.89
CA ASN A 154 11.42 -14.24 -5.87
C ASN A 154 12.39 -15.39 -5.75
N VAL A 155 13.06 -15.45 -4.62
CA VAL A 155 14.21 -16.34 -4.41
C VAL A 155 13.88 -17.82 -4.54
N GLY A 156 12.61 -18.20 -4.35
CA GLY A 156 12.19 -19.60 -4.50
C GLY A 156 12.24 -20.09 -5.93
N LYS A 157 12.30 -19.18 -6.91
CA LYS A 157 12.32 -19.52 -8.33
C LYS A 157 13.66 -19.26 -8.99
N GLN A 158 14.64 -18.80 -8.24
CA GLN A 158 15.96 -18.55 -8.79
C GLN A 158 16.69 -19.85 -9.07
N PRO A 159 17.52 -19.88 -10.11
CA PRO A 159 18.39 -21.04 -10.34
C PRO A 159 19.28 -21.30 -9.14
N LYS A 160 19.53 -22.56 -8.87
CA LYS A 160 20.44 -22.91 -7.78
C LYS A 160 21.85 -22.51 -8.16
N ARG A 161 22.55 -21.90 -7.21
CA ARG A 161 23.91 -21.47 -7.42
C ARG A 161 24.88 -22.65 -7.26
N GLY A 162 25.95 -22.58 -7.97
CA GLY A 162 27.05 -23.50 -7.77
C GLY A 162 26.78 -24.92 -8.21
N LYS A 163 25.81 -25.09 -9.03
CA LYS A 163 25.52 -26.42 -9.55
C LYS A 163 25.96 -26.59 -10.96
#